data_c2870ead23a61bc5be2c393283e78740
#
_entry.id   c2870ead23a61bc5be2c393283e78740
#
_cell.length_a   1.000
_cell.length_b   1.000
_cell.length_c   1.000
_cell.angle_alpha   90.00
_cell.angle_beta   90.00
_cell.angle_gamma   90.00
#
_symmetry.space_group_name_H-M   'P 1'
#
loop_
_entity.id
_entity.type
_entity.pdbx_description
1 polymer ?
#
loop_
_entity_poly.entity_id
_entity_poly.type
_entity_poly.pdbx_seq_one_letter_code
_entity_poly.pdbx_strand_id
1 'polypeptide(L)'
;KDLYRARAAALSMIPTSTGAAKAVGLVLPHLKGKLDGTSIRVPTPNVSVVDFKFVSKKATTVGEINEAIKAASNGALKGILGYTDEPLVSRDFNHDSHSSIFATDQ
;
A
#
# COMPACT_ATOMS: atom_id res chain seq x y z
N LYS A 1 5.92 -24.32 13.97
CA LYS A 1 6.95 -23.31 13.70
C LYS A 1 6.90 -22.98 12.21
N ASP A 2 6.79 -21.72 11.85
CA ASP A 2 6.74 -21.28 10.44
C ASP A 2 8.16 -21.31 9.86
N LEU A 3 8.44 -22.25 8.96
CA LEU A 3 9.76 -22.44 8.39
C LEU A 3 10.18 -21.29 7.45
N TYR A 4 9.24 -20.60 6.82
CA TYR A 4 9.55 -19.44 6.00
C TYR A 4 10.14 -18.30 6.84
N ARG A 5 9.57 -18.06 8.01
CA ARG A 5 10.03 -17.03 8.95
C ARG A 5 11.27 -17.40 9.75
N ALA A 6 11.80 -18.60 9.55
CA ALA A 6 13.02 -19.07 10.20
C ALA A 6 14.32 -18.68 9.47
N ARG A 7 14.22 -17.99 8.32
CA ARG A 7 15.36 -17.54 7.52
C ARG A 7 15.75 -16.10 7.84
N ALA A 8 16.98 -15.72 7.46
CA ALA A 8 17.49 -14.38 7.65
C ALA A 8 16.75 -13.37 6.77
N ALA A 9 16.00 -12.46 7.38
CA ALA A 9 15.21 -11.45 6.69
C ALA A 9 16.06 -10.48 5.86
N ALA A 10 17.28 -10.20 6.28
CA ALA A 10 18.20 -9.32 5.57
C ALA A 10 18.81 -9.93 4.31
N LEU A 11 18.58 -11.22 4.04
CA LEU A 11 19.17 -11.96 2.91
C LEU A 11 18.13 -12.72 2.09
N SER A 12 16.86 -12.54 2.37
CA SER A 12 15.80 -13.38 1.79
C SER A 12 14.56 -12.58 1.42
N MET A 13 13.86 -13.03 0.39
CA MET A 13 12.46 -12.68 0.15
C MET A 13 11.59 -13.74 0.80
N ILE A 14 10.75 -13.36 1.76
CA ILE A 14 9.99 -14.29 2.59
C ILE A 14 8.50 -14.08 2.37
N PRO A 15 7.81 -14.98 1.65
CA PRO A 15 6.35 -14.97 1.57
C PRO A 15 5.74 -15.23 2.95
N THR A 16 4.71 -14.47 3.30
CA THR A 16 4.02 -14.64 4.58
C THR A 16 2.57 -14.17 4.48
N SER A 17 1.73 -14.70 5.35
CA SER A 17 0.37 -14.17 5.53
C SER A 17 0.42 -12.78 6.16
N THR A 18 -0.62 -11.99 5.90
CA THR A 18 -0.84 -10.70 6.55
C THR A 18 -2.28 -10.57 7.04
N GLY A 19 -2.47 -9.92 8.16
CA GLY A 19 -3.80 -9.52 8.65
C GLY A 19 -4.27 -8.16 8.12
N ALA A 20 -3.44 -7.44 7.37
CA ALA A 20 -3.75 -6.08 6.95
C ALA A 20 -5.05 -5.95 6.15
N ALA A 21 -5.27 -6.82 5.16
CA ALA A 21 -6.50 -6.81 4.36
C ALA A 21 -7.76 -7.07 5.20
N LYS A 22 -7.66 -7.95 6.20
CA LYS A 22 -8.77 -8.23 7.13
C LYS A 22 -9.02 -7.06 8.08
N ALA A 23 -7.96 -6.37 8.51
CA ALA A 23 -8.07 -5.22 9.38
C ALA A 23 -8.82 -4.05 8.73
N VAL A 24 -8.71 -3.87 7.41
CA VAL A 24 -9.49 -2.85 6.68
C VAL A 24 -11.00 -3.06 6.90
N GLY A 25 -11.48 -4.29 6.94
CA GLY A 25 -12.90 -4.60 7.21
C GLY A 25 -13.38 -4.24 8.62
N LEU A 26 -12.47 -3.96 9.57
CA LEU A 26 -12.82 -3.49 10.91
C LEU A 26 -13.12 -1.98 10.92
N VAL A 27 -12.34 -1.20 10.16
CA VAL A 27 -12.50 0.26 10.07
C VAL A 27 -13.45 0.68 8.96
N LEU A 28 -13.59 -0.13 7.91
CA LEU A 28 -14.52 0.06 6.79
C LEU A 28 -15.44 -1.16 6.66
N PRO A 29 -16.49 -1.28 7.49
CA PRO A 29 -17.32 -2.48 7.57
C PRO A 29 -17.97 -2.92 6.24
N HIS A 30 -18.24 -1.98 5.33
CA HIS A 30 -18.77 -2.27 3.99
C HIS A 30 -17.79 -3.02 3.07
N LEU A 31 -16.50 -3.06 3.43
CA LEU A 31 -15.45 -3.80 2.73
C LEU A 31 -15.14 -5.15 3.40
N LYS A 32 -15.82 -5.50 4.49
CA LYS A 32 -15.60 -6.76 5.19
C LYS A 32 -15.77 -7.96 4.24
N GLY A 33 -14.74 -8.81 4.19
CA GLY A 33 -14.71 -10.00 3.32
C GLY A 33 -14.49 -9.73 1.83
N LYS A 34 -14.27 -8.48 1.43
CA LYS A 34 -14.01 -8.11 0.02
C LYS A 34 -12.52 -7.93 -0.28
N LEU A 35 -11.69 -7.89 0.74
CA LEU A 35 -10.24 -7.70 0.60
C LEU A 35 -9.52 -8.92 1.15
N ASP A 36 -8.50 -9.33 0.43
CA ASP A 36 -7.54 -10.34 0.87
C ASP A 36 -6.15 -9.94 0.39
N GLY A 37 -5.12 -10.59 0.91
CA GLY A 37 -3.76 -10.28 0.52
C GLY A 37 -2.72 -11.14 1.19
N THR A 38 -1.53 -11.06 0.66
CA THR A 38 -0.32 -11.67 1.18
C THR A 38 0.75 -10.60 1.36
N SER A 39 1.85 -10.95 2.01
CA SER A 39 3.00 -10.05 2.07
C SER A 39 4.28 -10.78 1.74
N ILE A 40 5.26 -10.03 1.25
CA ILE A 40 6.60 -10.53 1.00
C ILE A 40 7.56 -9.66 1.82
N ARG A 41 8.26 -10.28 2.76
CA ARG A 41 9.34 -9.61 3.50
C ARG A 41 10.56 -9.54 2.61
N VAL A 42 11.16 -8.36 2.53
CA VAL A 42 12.34 -8.08 1.70
C VAL A 42 13.43 -7.39 2.53
N PRO A 43 14.69 -7.42 2.11
CA PRO A 43 15.81 -6.76 2.80
C PRO A 43 15.76 -5.23 2.68
N THR A 44 14.72 -4.62 3.23
CA THR A 44 14.50 -3.17 3.26
C THR A 44 14.28 -2.74 4.70
N PRO A 45 15.05 -1.78 5.24
CA PRO A 45 15.02 -1.44 6.66
C PRO A 45 13.71 -0.78 7.11
N ASN A 46 13.07 0.00 6.24
CA ASN A 46 11.77 0.61 6.53
C ASN A 46 10.98 0.89 5.25
N VAL A 47 9.79 1.44 5.42
CA VAL A 47 8.79 1.66 4.37
C VAL A 47 8.22 0.34 3.84
N SER A 48 7.06 0.35 3.29
CA SER A 48 6.44 -0.79 2.62
C SER A 48 5.79 -0.38 1.31
N VAL A 49 5.76 -1.29 0.36
CA VAL A 49 4.99 -1.12 -0.89
C VAL A 49 3.66 -1.87 -0.74
N VAL A 50 2.58 -1.24 -1.16
CA VAL A 50 1.27 -1.87 -1.32
C VAL A 50 0.94 -1.92 -2.80
N ASP A 51 0.98 -3.10 -3.39
CA ASP A 51 0.45 -3.35 -4.74
C ASP A 51 -1.04 -3.71 -4.58
N PHE A 52 -1.91 -2.76 -4.90
CA PHE A 52 -3.35 -2.90 -4.71
C PHE A 52 -4.08 -3.11 -6.03
N LYS A 53 -4.65 -4.29 -6.20
CA LYS A 53 -5.46 -4.65 -7.36
C LYS A 53 -6.93 -4.69 -7.00
N PHE A 54 -7.77 -4.06 -7.80
CA PHE A 54 -9.22 -4.04 -7.57
C PHE A 54 -10.02 -4.09 -8.88
N VAL A 55 -11.25 -4.50 -8.77
CA VAL A 55 -12.22 -4.43 -9.86
C VAL A 55 -13.21 -3.32 -9.53
N SER A 56 -13.21 -2.27 -10.34
CA SER A 56 -14.11 -1.14 -10.16
C SER A 56 -15.54 -1.49 -10.59
N LYS A 57 -16.55 -0.89 -9.95
CA LYS A 57 -17.97 -1.03 -10.35
C LYS A 57 -18.30 -0.30 -11.65
N LYS A 58 -17.53 0.71 -12.01
CA LYS A 58 -17.65 1.49 -13.23
C LYS A 58 -16.36 1.41 -14.00
N ALA A 59 -16.43 1.46 -15.32
CA ALA A 59 -15.25 1.65 -16.14
C ALA A 59 -14.52 2.93 -15.69
N THR A 60 -13.23 2.87 -15.56
CA THR A 60 -12.38 3.99 -15.15
C THR A 60 -11.05 3.93 -15.88
N THR A 61 -10.35 5.03 -15.89
CA THR A 61 -9.02 5.18 -16.48
C THR A 61 -7.98 5.48 -15.40
N VAL A 62 -6.70 5.26 -15.70
CA VAL A 62 -5.59 5.64 -14.82
C VAL A 62 -5.65 7.13 -14.48
N GLY A 63 -5.93 7.98 -15.48
CA GLY A 63 -6.05 9.43 -15.26
C GLY A 63 -7.13 9.79 -14.25
N GLU A 64 -8.31 9.19 -14.34
CA GLU A 64 -9.40 9.41 -13.39
C GLU A 64 -9.05 8.97 -11.98
N ILE A 65 -8.33 7.85 -11.83
CA ILE A 65 -7.84 7.38 -10.53
C ILE A 65 -6.83 8.38 -9.96
N ASN A 66 -5.84 8.78 -10.76
CA ASN A 66 -4.81 9.73 -10.32
C ASN A 66 -5.42 11.06 -9.89
N GLU A 67 -6.36 11.61 -10.65
CA GLU A 67 -7.05 12.85 -10.29
C GLU A 67 -7.90 12.70 -9.00
N ALA A 68 -8.58 11.59 -8.83
CA ALA A 68 -9.34 11.32 -7.60
C ALA A 68 -8.42 11.26 -6.37
N ILE A 69 -7.26 10.61 -6.47
CA ILE A 69 -6.27 10.54 -5.39
C ILE A 69 -5.67 11.93 -5.10
N LYS A 70 -5.29 12.68 -6.13
CA LYS A 70 -4.77 14.06 -5.98
C LYS A 70 -5.80 14.97 -5.32
N ALA A 71 -7.07 14.88 -5.74
CA ALA A 71 -8.15 15.64 -5.13
C ALA A 71 -8.33 15.29 -3.64
N ALA A 72 -8.29 14.00 -3.29
CA ALA A 72 -8.39 13.55 -1.90
C ALA A 72 -7.21 14.03 -1.05
N SER A 73 -5.98 13.96 -1.56
CA SER A 73 -4.76 14.38 -0.85
C SER A 73 -4.71 15.90 -0.62
N ASN A 74 -5.25 16.69 -1.53
CA ASN A 74 -5.35 18.14 -1.38
C ASN A 74 -6.60 18.58 -0.57
N GLY A 75 -7.54 17.69 -0.38
CA GLY A 75 -8.83 17.93 0.29
C GLY A 75 -8.96 17.18 1.62
N ALA A 76 -9.89 16.22 1.65
CA ALA A 76 -10.31 15.53 2.87
C ALA A 76 -9.20 14.72 3.56
N LEU A 77 -8.17 14.30 2.81
CA LEU A 77 -7.04 13.51 3.33
C LEU A 77 -5.73 14.31 3.37
N LYS A 78 -5.82 15.64 3.37
CA LYS A 78 -4.63 16.50 3.43
C LYS A 78 -3.79 16.19 4.67
N GLY A 79 -2.49 15.97 4.47
CA GLY A 79 -1.54 15.60 5.52
C GLY A 79 -1.62 14.13 5.99
N ILE A 80 -2.55 13.35 5.43
CA ILE A 80 -2.69 11.90 5.68
C ILE A 80 -2.26 11.11 4.45
N LEU A 81 -2.80 11.48 3.28
CA LEU A 81 -2.48 10.91 1.99
C LEU A 81 -1.60 11.88 1.19
N GLY A 82 -0.43 11.41 0.80
CA GLY A 82 0.42 12.08 -0.19
C GLY A 82 0.28 11.44 -1.57
N TYR A 83 0.85 12.08 -2.58
CA TYR A 83 1.08 11.48 -3.89
C TYR A 83 2.40 11.99 -4.47
N THR A 84 2.96 11.22 -5.39
CA THR A 84 4.15 11.59 -6.14
C THR A 84 4.01 11.13 -7.59
N ASP A 85 4.58 11.90 -8.50
CA ASP A 85 4.79 11.57 -9.92
C ASP A 85 6.30 11.43 -10.24
N GLU A 86 7.14 11.45 -9.21
CA GLU A 86 8.58 11.25 -9.31
C GLU A 86 8.96 9.77 -9.18
N PRO A 87 10.02 9.30 -9.86
CA PRO A 87 10.48 7.91 -9.79
C PRO A 87 11.25 7.64 -8.48
N LEU A 88 10.51 7.59 -7.38
CA LEU A 88 11.04 7.42 -6.02
C LEU A 88 11.03 5.95 -5.59
N VAL A 89 11.92 5.63 -4.66
CA VAL A 89 12.05 4.30 -4.05
C VAL A 89 11.91 4.40 -2.52
N SER A 90 11.83 3.26 -1.85
CA SER A 90 11.58 3.17 -0.41
C SER A 90 12.45 4.09 0.46
N ARG A 91 13.69 4.33 0.08
CA ARG A 91 14.62 5.19 0.83
C ARG A 91 14.18 6.65 0.83
N ASP A 92 13.58 7.13 -0.23
CA ASP A 92 13.19 8.52 -0.41
C ASP A 92 12.02 8.91 0.50
N PHE A 93 11.21 7.93 0.90
CA PHE A 93 10.07 8.12 1.81
C PHE A 93 10.47 8.04 3.29
N ASN A 94 11.76 7.92 3.60
CA ASN A 94 12.22 7.83 4.98
C ASN A 94 11.91 9.13 5.72
N HIS A 95 11.27 9.03 6.90
CA HIS A 95 10.79 10.17 7.70
C HIS A 95 9.67 11.01 7.07
N ASP A 96 9.03 10.58 6.00
CA ASP A 96 7.81 11.19 5.53
C ASP A 96 6.68 10.93 6.53
N SER A 97 5.93 11.96 6.90
CA SER A 97 4.89 11.90 7.93
C SER A 97 3.52 11.45 7.43
N HIS A 98 3.34 11.30 6.10
CA HIS A 98 2.08 10.80 5.56
C HIS A 98 1.82 9.35 5.96
N SER A 99 0.57 9.00 6.16
CA SER A 99 0.17 7.61 6.44
C SER A 99 0.32 6.72 5.21
N SER A 100 0.16 7.30 4.02
CA SER A 100 0.35 6.62 2.73
C SER A 100 0.69 7.66 1.66
N ILE A 101 1.49 7.23 0.67
CA ILE A 101 1.83 8.05 -0.50
C ILE A 101 1.52 7.23 -1.74
N PHE A 102 0.76 7.80 -2.65
CA PHE A 102 0.37 7.16 -3.90
C PHE A 102 1.34 7.55 -5.02
N ALA A 103 1.93 6.57 -5.68
CA ALA A 103 2.75 6.79 -6.88
C ALA A 103 1.85 6.79 -8.12
N THR A 104 1.87 7.89 -8.88
CA THR A 104 0.97 8.09 -10.03
C THR A 104 1.52 7.55 -11.34
N ASP A 105 2.78 7.14 -11.34
CA ASP A 105 3.53 6.60 -12.48
C ASP A 105 3.57 5.06 -12.52
N GLN A 106 2.99 4.38 -11.53
CA GLN A 106 3.00 2.93 -11.35
C GLN A 106 1.70 2.27 -11.82
#